data_a008cb0ab9c50263c5dc1f6a543c730d
#
_entry.id   a008cb0ab9c50263c5dc1f6a543c730d
#
_cell.length_a   1.000
_cell.length_b   1.000
_cell.length_c   1.000
_cell.angle_alpha   90.00
_cell.angle_beta   90.00
_cell.angle_gamma   90.00
#
_symmetry.space_group_name_H-M   'P 1'
#
loop_
_entity.id
_entity.type
_entity.pdbx_description
1 polymer ?
#
loop_
_entity_poly.entity_id
_entity_poly.type
_entity_poly.pdbx_seq_one_letter_code
_entity_poly.pdbx_strand_id
1 'polypeptide(L)'
;MHWTIIGGGLQGTTIAIQLRELGLSRDKLTIIDPYATLCEQFNDFSHRISMPYLRSPIVHHIHPNPFHLKQFAKVQQYAHGTYGQYQRPQTDMFMHHVHEQVHHYDLNENHIQGYVEALAKKDGQWQIQLNDNQVIHTDCVILANGCTHKPYIPNIYQDADDVCHIFDKSFNTTMYGHSSHVIGSGISAAHLTLKLINQSHDKVIHLWMNKDIDIQHFDADPGWLGPKNMNHFLNIESSLERQSIIQHERHKGSMPRELYLRLKKHIQSGRLIIHKENILSVDQHQIHTEQAAIPYDFILLATGFEPTLLKQPMIQSLIKNEDAPLTRCGLPSISSELEWLPQLFMSGGLADLELGPFARNIMGGREAAQRIKQAYKRLSAQPIQKHA
;
A
#
# COMPACT_ATOMS: atom_id res chain seq x y z
N MET A 1 27.90 7.31 5.51
CA MET A 1 26.60 7.71 6.07
C MET A 1 25.73 6.46 6.23
N HIS A 2 25.05 6.35 7.35
CA HIS A 2 24.11 5.26 7.63
C HIS A 2 22.69 5.67 7.21
N TRP A 3 21.96 4.79 6.53
CA TRP A 3 20.60 5.01 6.05
C TRP A 3 19.63 4.07 6.75
N THR A 4 18.55 4.61 7.28
CA THR A 4 17.48 3.80 7.88
C THR A 4 16.16 4.02 7.13
N ILE A 5 15.54 2.93 6.70
CA ILE A 5 14.23 2.93 6.05
C ILE A 5 13.20 2.48 7.08
N ILE A 6 12.17 3.29 7.30
CA ILE A 6 11.04 2.96 8.17
C ILE A 6 9.88 2.51 7.28
N GLY A 7 9.59 1.21 7.34
CA GLY A 7 8.64 0.51 6.50
C GLY A 7 9.32 -0.44 5.51
N GLY A 8 9.23 -1.73 5.76
CA GLY A 8 9.77 -2.84 4.94
C GLY A 8 8.77 -3.38 3.90
N GLY A 9 7.71 -2.62 3.57
CA GLY A 9 6.78 -2.95 2.50
C GLY A 9 7.40 -2.79 1.11
N LEU A 10 6.57 -2.97 0.04
CA LEU A 10 7.06 -2.93 -1.34
C LEU A 10 7.86 -1.65 -1.68
N GLN A 11 7.47 -0.50 -1.14
CA GLN A 11 8.18 0.76 -1.44
C GLN A 11 9.52 0.85 -0.70
N GLY A 12 9.55 0.53 0.60
CA GLY A 12 10.80 0.51 1.36
C GLY A 12 11.80 -0.49 0.79
N THR A 13 11.34 -1.69 0.44
CA THR A 13 12.17 -2.72 -0.22
C THR A 13 12.68 -2.24 -1.59
N THR A 14 11.85 -1.55 -2.39
CA THR A 14 12.27 -0.96 -3.67
C THR A 14 13.40 0.05 -3.47
N ILE A 15 13.27 0.92 -2.48
CA ILE A 15 14.28 1.95 -2.16
C ILE A 15 15.56 1.28 -1.63
N ALA A 16 15.44 0.27 -0.76
CA ALA A 16 16.59 -0.49 -0.24
C ALA A 16 17.40 -1.12 -1.39
N ILE A 17 16.74 -1.80 -2.33
CA ILE A 17 17.37 -2.38 -3.52
C ILE A 17 18.08 -1.30 -4.33
N GLN A 18 17.44 -0.15 -4.57
CA GLN A 18 18.06 0.95 -5.32
C GLN A 18 19.31 1.47 -4.61
N LEU A 19 19.31 1.63 -3.29
CA LEU A 19 20.49 2.06 -2.53
C LEU A 19 21.62 1.02 -2.59
N ARG A 20 21.29 -0.26 -2.51
CA ARG A 20 22.26 -1.36 -2.66
C ARG A 20 22.89 -1.37 -4.06
N GLU A 21 22.08 -1.20 -5.12
CA GLU A 21 22.55 -1.05 -6.53
C GLU A 21 23.49 0.14 -6.71
N LEU A 22 23.34 1.19 -5.90
CA LEU A 22 24.21 2.37 -5.92
C LEU A 22 25.51 2.17 -5.14
N GLY A 23 25.71 1.01 -4.53
CA GLY A 23 26.91 0.68 -3.77
C GLY A 23 26.83 1.01 -2.28
N LEU A 24 25.65 1.31 -1.73
CA LEU A 24 25.51 1.42 -0.27
C LEU A 24 25.84 0.06 0.36
N SER A 25 26.88 0.03 1.22
CA SER A 25 27.31 -1.21 1.88
C SER A 25 26.25 -1.72 2.86
N ARG A 26 26.25 -3.04 3.11
CA ARG A 26 25.27 -3.69 3.97
C ARG A 26 25.26 -3.08 5.38
N ASP A 27 26.42 -2.86 5.98
CA ASP A 27 26.57 -2.28 7.31
C ASP A 27 26.09 -0.82 7.44
N LYS A 28 25.72 -0.18 6.33
CA LYS A 28 25.23 1.20 6.28
C LYS A 28 23.73 1.31 5.97
N LEU A 29 23.00 0.20 5.97
CA LEU A 29 21.56 0.15 5.75
C LEU A 29 20.87 -0.53 6.94
N THR A 30 19.76 0.05 7.42
CA THR A 30 18.82 -0.58 8.35
C THR A 30 17.41 -0.44 7.78
N ILE A 31 16.58 -1.46 7.92
CA ILE A 31 15.16 -1.44 7.55
C ILE A 31 14.36 -1.81 8.81
N ILE A 32 13.44 -0.94 9.22
CA ILE A 32 12.59 -1.17 10.40
C ILE A 32 11.17 -1.38 9.94
N ASP A 33 10.56 -2.51 10.32
CA ASP A 33 9.18 -2.85 9.98
C ASP A 33 8.53 -3.64 11.12
N PRO A 34 7.23 -3.46 11.42
CA PRO A 34 6.56 -4.21 12.48
C PRO A 34 6.34 -5.69 12.15
N TYR A 35 6.41 -6.08 10.89
CA TYR A 35 6.25 -7.48 10.46
C TYR A 35 7.57 -8.25 10.55
N ALA A 36 7.48 -9.57 10.66
CA ALA A 36 8.65 -10.45 10.81
C ALA A 36 9.50 -10.55 9.52
N THR A 37 8.88 -10.33 8.37
CA THR A 37 9.55 -10.40 7.06
C THR A 37 9.21 -9.19 6.19
N LEU A 38 10.12 -8.84 5.28
CA LEU A 38 9.87 -7.74 4.34
C LEU A 38 8.72 -8.09 3.38
N CYS A 39 7.87 -7.10 3.08
CA CYS A 39 6.67 -7.22 2.24
C CYS A 39 5.60 -8.19 2.77
N GLU A 40 5.67 -8.63 4.03
CA GLU A 40 4.73 -9.58 4.61
C GLU A 40 3.29 -9.10 4.56
N GLN A 41 3.02 -7.83 4.91
CA GLN A 41 1.66 -7.29 4.87
C GLN A 41 1.02 -7.39 3.47
N PHE A 42 1.78 -7.09 2.42
CA PHE A 42 1.26 -7.20 1.06
C PHE A 42 0.94 -8.65 0.69
N ASN A 43 1.82 -9.58 1.07
CA ASN A 43 1.65 -11.00 0.86
C ASN A 43 0.40 -11.53 1.59
N ASP A 44 0.28 -11.23 2.88
CA ASP A 44 -0.86 -11.63 3.71
C ASP A 44 -2.19 -11.07 3.16
N PHE A 45 -2.25 -9.77 2.87
CA PHE A 45 -3.45 -9.14 2.33
C PHE A 45 -3.88 -9.72 0.98
N SER A 46 -2.91 -10.03 0.11
CA SER A 46 -3.19 -10.68 -1.18
C SER A 46 -3.79 -12.08 -1.01
N HIS A 47 -3.26 -12.86 -0.06
CA HIS A 47 -3.74 -14.19 0.25
C HIS A 47 -5.11 -14.17 0.94
N ARG A 48 -5.36 -13.22 1.85
CA ARG A 48 -6.67 -13.10 2.51
C ARG A 48 -7.81 -12.94 1.51
N ILE A 49 -7.60 -12.21 0.43
CA ILE A 49 -8.61 -12.05 -0.62
C ILE A 49 -8.44 -13.02 -1.81
N SER A 50 -7.45 -13.91 -1.79
CA SER A 50 -7.09 -14.81 -2.90
C SER A 50 -6.93 -14.07 -4.23
N MET A 51 -6.15 -13.00 -4.23
CA MET A 51 -5.85 -12.22 -5.43
C MET A 51 -4.87 -12.99 -6.34
N PRO A 52 -5.32 -13.54 -7.49
CA PRO A 52 -4.47 -14.42 -8.30
C PRO A 52 -3.44 -13.67 -9.14
N TYR A 53 -3.77 -12.45 -9.55
CA TYR A 53 -2.91 -11.59 -10.37
C TYR A 53 -2.97 -10.15 -9.85
N LEU A 54 -1.83 -9.47 -9.90
CA LEU A 54 -1.78 -8.05 -9.56
C LEU A 54 -2.60 -7.22 -10.54
N ARG A 55 -3.02 -6.03 -10.11
CA ARG A 55 -3.65 -5.05 -11.01
C ARG A 55 -2.63 -4.40 -11.95
N SER A 56 -1.41 -4.25 -11.50
CA SER A 56 -0.30 -3.63 -12.24
C SER A 56 0.30 -4.55 -13.32
N PRO A 57 0.83 -4.00 -14.43
CA PRO A 57 1.57 -4.76 -15.41
C PRO A 57 2.88 -5.36 -14.87
N ILE A 58 3.43 -6.38 -15.58
CA ILE A 58 4.67 -7.08 -15.20
C ILE A 58 5.89 -6.16 -15.07
N VAL A 59 5.90 -5.00 -15.73
CA VAL A 59 6.98 -4.02 -15.64
C VAL A 59 6.93 -3.17 -14.35
N HIS A 60 5.84 -3.30 -13.57
CA HIS A 60 5.66 -2.62 -12.29
C HIS A 60 6.06 -3.57 -11.14
N HIS A 61 7.31 -3.53 -10.74
CA HIS A 61 7.87 -4.35 -9.67
C HIS A 61 8.99 -3.61 -8.92
N ILE A 62 9.56 -4.24 -7.90
CA ILE A 62 10.50 -3.61 -6.96
C ILE A 62 11.93 -3.38 -7.50
N HIS A 63 12.34 -4.09 -8.57
CA HIS A 63 13.71 -3.98 -9.08
C HIS A 63 13.86 -2.79 -10.05
N PRO A 64 15.00 -2.05 -10.05
CA PRO A 64 15.24 -0.91 -10.92
C PRO A 64 15.15 -1.20 -12.43
N ASN A 65 15.63 -2.37 -12.88
CA ASN A 65 15.48 -2.79 -14.27
C ASN A 65 14.04 -3.21 -14.55
N PRO A 66 13.27 -2.50 -15.42
CA PRO A 66 11.84 -2.77 -15.66
C PRO A 66 11.54 -4.14 -16.28
N PHE A 67 12.52 -4.83 -16.82
CA PHE A 67 12.36 -6.15 -17.43
C PHE A 67 12.73 -7.30 -16.51
N HIS A 68 13.20 -7.02 -15.30
CA HIS A 68 13.74 -8.03 -14.39
C HIS A 68 12.70 -9.09 -14.01
N LEU A 69 11.48 -8.71 -13.64
CA LEU A 69 10.42 -9.68 -13.31
C LEU A 69 10.05 -10.57 -14.51
N LYS A 70 10.07 -10.04 -15.74
CA LYS A 70 9.84 -10.82 -16.95
C LYS A 70 10.96 -11.82 -17.22
N GLN A 71 12.20 -11.43 -16.99
CA GLN A 71 13.37 -12.32 -17.09
C GLN A 71 13.31 -13.40 -16.02
N PHE A 72 13.00 -13.03 -14.79
CA PHE A 72 12.79 -13.96 -13.68
C PHE A 72 11.71 -15.01 -14.01
N ALA A 73 10.54 -14.57 -14.48
CA ALA A 73 9.46 -15.48 -14.88
C ALA A 73 9.90 -16.50 -15.92
N LYS A 74 10.74 -16.08 -16.89
CA LYS A 74 11.29 -16.97 -17.91
C LYS A 74 12.29 -17.97 -17.32
N VAL A 75 13.22 -17.51 -16.49
CA VAL A 75 14.24 -18.36 -15.84
C VAL A 75 13.60 -19.39 -14.92
N GLN A 76 12.63 -18.98 -14.12
CA GLN A 76 11.90 -19.83 -13.18
C GLN A 76 10.76 -20.64 -13.85
N GLN A 77 10.63 -20.58 -15.17
CA GLN A 77 9.69 -21.38 -15.97
C GLN A 77 8.21 -21.23 -15.57
N TYR A 78 7.78 -20.03 -15.21
CA TYR A 78 6.38 -19.73 -14.90
C TYR A 78 5.50 -19.79 -16.17
N ALA A 79 4.86 -20.94 -16.44
CA ALA A 79 4.05 -21.18 -17.65
C ALA A 79 2.85 -20.22 -17.76
N HIS A 80 2.27 -19.82 -16.63
CA HIS A 80 1.12 -18.91 -16.53
C HIS A 80 1.40 -17.70 -15.65
N GLY A 81 2.65 -17.23 -15.69
CA GLY A 81 3.12 -16.15 -14.81
C GLY A 81 2.44 -14.79 -15.04
N THR A 82 1.70 -14.62 -16.13
CA THR A 82 1.00 -13.37 -16.46
C THR A 82 -0.39 -13.59 -17.00
N TYR A 83 -1.27 -12.58 -16.84
CA TYR A 83 -2.65 -12.60 -17.31
C TYR A 83 -3.02 -11.35 -18.13
N GLY A 84 -3.77 -11.58 -19.22
CA GLY A 84 -4.40 -10.56 -20.04
C GLY A 84 -3.42 -9.68 -20.84
N GLN A 85 -3.98 -8.71 -21.56
CA GLN A 85 -3.23 -7.83 -22.49
C GLN A 85 -2.14 -6.99 -21.81
N TYR A 86 -2.31 -6.68 -20.51
CA TYR A 86 -1.35 -5.90 -19.73
C TYR A 86 -0.28 -6.78 -19.07
N GLN A 87 -0.26 -8.10 -19.33
CA GLN A 87 0.69 -9.05 -18.74
C GLN A 87 0.75 -8.88 -17.21
N ARG A 88 -0.39 -8.90 -16.52
CA ARG A 88 -0.47 -8.78 -15.07
C ARG A 88 0.21 -9.97 -14.40
N PRO A 89 1.19 -9.78 -13.53
CA PRO A 89 1.91 -10.89 -12.93
C PRO A 89 1.03 -11.65 -11.95
N GLN A 90 1.18 -12.98 -11.94
CA GLN A 90 0.64 -13.84 -10.89
C GLN A 90 1.20 -13.39 -9.54
N THR A 91 0.36 -13.35 -8.51
CA THR A 91 0.74 -12.85 -7.18
C THR A 91 1.86 -13.67 -6.57
N ASP A 92 1.79 -15.00 -6.63
CA ASP A 92 2.82 -15.88 -6.07
C ASP A 92 4.17 -15.74 -6.80
N MET A 93 4.13 -15.63 -8.14
CA MET A 93 5.33 -15.34 -8.93
C MET A 93 5.95 -13.99 -8.55
N PHE A 94 5.12 -12.97 -8.38
CA PHE A 94 5.59 -11.65 -7.96
C PHE A 94 6.22 -11.70 -6.57
N MET A 95 5.61 -12.39 -5.60
CA MET A 95 6.15 -12.55 -4.26
C MET A 95 7.41 -13.40 -4.24
N HIS A 96 7.47 -14.47 -5.05
CA HIS A 96 8.72 -15.24 -5.21
C HIS A 96 9.87 -14.34 -5.72
N HIS A 97 9.60 -13.51 -6.74
CA HIS A 97 10.57 -12.52 -7.20
C HIS A 97 10.98 -11.53 -6.09
N VAL A 98 10.02 -11.05 -5.27
CA VAL A 98 10.32 -10.17 -4.13
C VAL A 98 11.27 -10.86 -3.16
N HIS A 99 10.99 -12.09 -2.75
CA HIS A 99 11.83 -12.85 -1.82
C HIS A 99 13.23 -13.11 -2.37
N GLU A 100 13.33 -13.46 -3.66
CA GLU A 100 14.63 -13.64 -4.33
C GLU A 100 15.46 -12.34 -4.32
N GLN A 101 14.81 -11.17 -4.55
CA GLN A 101 15.51 -9.90 -4.50
C GLN A 101 15.93 -9.53 -3.08
N VAL A 102 15.06 -9.74 -2.09
CA VAL A 102 15.38 -9.54 -0.67
C VAL A 102 16.59 -10.37 -0.26
N HIS A 103 16.65 -11.63 -0.70
CA HIS A 103 17.80 -12.52 -0.45
C HIS A 103 19.04 -12.07 -1.22
N HIS A 104 18.92 -11.76 -2.51
CA HIS A 104 20.04 -11.35 -3.37
C HIS A 104 20.80 -10.12 -2.84
N TYR A 105 20.07 -9.16 -2.25
CA TYR A 105 20.65 -7.94 -1.68
C TYR A 105 20.92 -8.03 -0.18
N ASP A 106 20.79 -9.21 0.45
CA ASP A 106 20.96 -9.46 1.89
C ASP A 106 20.10 -8.56 2.78
N LEU A 107 18.88 -8.17 2.32
CA LEU A 107 18.06 -7.20 3.05
C LEU A 107 17.48 -7.76 4.36
N ASN A 108 17.35 -9.07 4.51
CA ASN A 108 16.94 -9.71 5.76
C ASN A 108 17.92 -9.42 6.90
N GLU A 109 19.22 -9.35 6.59
CA GLU A 109 20.27 -9.03 7.57
C GLU A 109 20.23 -7.57 8.05
N ASN A 110 19.55 -6.73 7.30
CA ASN A 110 19.36 -5.30 7.61
C ASN A 110 18.02 -5.01 8.29
N HIS A 111 17.16 -6.04 8.44
CA HIS A 111 15.82 -5.90 8.97
C HIS A 111 15.82 -5.95 10.50
N ILE A 112 15.15 -4.99 11.11
CA ILE A 112 14.81 -4.95 12.53
C ILE A 112 13.30 -4.97 12.64
N GLN A 113 12.76 -6.01 13.28
CA GLN A 113 11.34 -6.06 13.58
C GLN A 113 11.03 -5.11 14.73
N GLY A 114 10.21 -4.08 14.47
CA GLY A 114 9.84 -3.10 15.48
C GLY A 114 8.90 -2.04 14.94
N TYR A 115 8.21 -1.36 15.84
CA TYR A 115 7.33 -0.24 15.53
C TYR A 115 8.00 1.06 15.97
N VAL A 116 8.13 2.02 15.05
CA VAL A 116 8.72 3.34 15.35
C VAL A 116 7.66 4.25 15.97
N GLU A 117 7.93 4.72 17.18
CA GLU A 117 7.04 5.63 17.93
C GLU A 117 7.41 7.09 17.73
N ALA A 118 8.72 7.40 17.73
CA ALA A 118 9.19 8.76 17.63
C ALA A 118 10.48 8.89 16.81
N LEU A 119 10.65 10.06 16.24
CA LEU A 119 11.84 10.52 15.54
C LEU A 119 12.24 11.89 16.09
N ALA A 120 13.52 12.08 16.35
CA ALA A 120 14.08 13.37 16.74
C ALA A 120 15.48 13.55 16.14
N LYS A 121 15.86 14.79 15.81
CA LYS A 121 17.22 15.10 15.38
C LYS A 121 18.03 15.62 16.56
N LYS A 122 19.12 14.93 16.90
CA LYS A 122 19.98 15.29 18.01
C LYS A 122 21.45 15.15 17.61
N ASP A 123 22.26 16.16 17.96
CA ASP A 123 23.70 16.18 17.67
C ASP A 123 24.04 15.87 16.19
N GLY A 124 23.20 16.35 15.26
CA GLY A 124 23.36 16.17 13.81
C GLY A 124 22.88 14.83 13.24
N GLN A 125 22.48 13.87 14.09
CA GLN A 125 21.95 12.56 13.69
C GLN A 125 20.48 12.41 14.03
N TRP A 126 19.81 11.51 13.31
CA TRP A 126 18.45 11.09 13.62
C TRP A 126 18.47 10.00 14.68
N GLN A 127 17.67 10.17 15.73
CA GLN A 127 17.35 9.17 16.74
C GLN A 127 15.97 8.61 16.47
N ILE A 128 15.88 7.28 16.33
CA ILE A 128 14.68 6.54 16.05
C ILE A 128 14.34 5.73 17.29
N GLN A 129 13.23 6.05 17.93
CA GLN A 129 12.74 5.32 19.10
C GLN A 129 11.73 4.25 18.69
N LEU A 130 11.98 3.00 19.09
CA LEU A 130 11.09 1.87 18.92
C LEU A 130 10.18 1.67 20.13
N ASN A 131 9.11 0.90 19.92
CA ASN A 131 8.11 0.57 20.95
C ASN A 131 8.63 -0.31 22.09
N ASP A 132 9.82 -0.90 21.98
CA ASP A 132 10.52 -1.65 23.02
C ASP A 132 11.57 -0.80 23.75
N ASN A 133 11.56 0.52 23.56
CA ASN A 133 12.51 1.51 24.05
C ASN A 133 13.91 1.45 23.44
N GLN A 134 14.16 0.59 22.44
CA GLN A 134 15.41 0.63 21.68
C GLN A 134 15.52 1.98 20.93
N VAL A 135 16.73 2.55 20.92
CA VAL A 135 17.04 3.76 20.16
C VAL A 135 18.10 3.46 19.11
N ILE A 136 17.81 3.80 17.87
CA ILE A 136 18.69 3.61 16.72
C ILE A 136 19.16 4.99 16.25
N HIS A 137 20.47 5.12 16.02
CA HIS A 137 21.09 6.35 15.50
C HIS A 137 21.41 6.17 14.02
N THR A 138 21.10 7.17 13.22
CA THR A 138 21.33 7.13 11.77
C THR A 138 21.57 8.53 11.18
N ASP A 139 22.28 8.60 10.07
CA ASP A 139 22.53 9.87 9.40
C ASP A 139 21.34 10.28 8.51
N CYS A 140 20.70 9.31 7.86
CA CYS A 140 19.59 9.55 6.93
C CYS A 140 18.40 8.62 7.24
N VAL A 141 17.19 9.16 7.15
CA VAL A 141 15.94 8.43 7.34
C VAL A 141 15.07 8.49 6.08
N ILE A 142 14.43 7.38 5.74
CA ILE A 142 13.43 7.32 4.68
C ILE A 142 12.13 6.78 5.27
N LEU A 143 11.05 7.58 5.19
CA LEU A 143 9.71 7.17 5.63
C LEU A 143 8.99 6.49 4.47
N ALA A 144 8.86 5.17 4.54
CA ALA A 144 8.15 4.31 3.59
C ALA A 144 7.06 3.47 4.28
N ASN A 145 6.51 3.98 5.36
CA ASN A 145 5.62 3.30 6.30
C ASN A 145 4.19 3.03 5.77
N GLY A 146 3.90 3.38 4.51
CA GLY A 146 2.62 3.06 3.86
C GLY A 146 1.41 3.83 4.39
N CYS A 147 0.20 3.45 3.96
CA CYS A 147 -1.05 4.12 4.34
C CYS A 147 -2.19 3.12 4.68
N THR A 148 -1.86 1.86 4.95
CA THR A 148 -2.83 0.78 5.22
C THR A 148 -2.74 0.29 6.67
N HIS A 149 -2.67 1.24 7.62
CA HIS A 149 -2.44 0.91 9.03
C HIS A 149 -3.72 0.56 9.78
N LYS A 150 -4.82 1.26 9.49
CA LYS A 150 -6.08 1.08 10.19
C LYS A 150 -7.19 0.80 9.20
N PRO A 151 -7.79 -0.41 9.23
CA PRO A 151 -8.99 -0.73 8.48
C PRO A 151 -10.12 0.27 8.78
N TYR A 152 -10.87 0.65 7.75
CA TYR A 152 -12.03 1.53 7.93
C TYR A 152 -13.27 0.68 8.23
N ILE A 153 -13.79 0.81 9.44
CA ILE A 153 -15.04 0.19 9.88
C ILE A 153 -16.07 1.30 10.00
N PRO A 154 -17.09 1.37 9.11
CA PRO A 154 -18.16 2.35 9.22
C PRO A 154 -18.91 2.22 10.56
N ASN A 155 -19.38 3.34 11.11
CA ASN A 155 -19.99 3.40 12.44
C ASN A 155 -21.15 2.40 12.63
N ILE A 156 -21.93 2.13 11.58
CA ILE A 156 -23.05 1.18 11.62
C ILE A 156 -22.65 -0.27 11.93
N TYR A 157 -21.34 -0.61 11.85
CA TYR A 157 -20.80 -1.94 12.12
C TYR A 157 -19.97 -2.00 13.40
N GLN A 158 -19.75 -0.90 14.12
CA GLN A 158 -18.81 -0.86 15.26
C GLN A 158 -19.31 -1.70 16.44
N ASP A 159 -20.63 -1.73 16.65
CA ASP A 159 -21.27 -2.45 17.75
C ASP A 159 -22.02 -3.72 17.27
N ALA A 160 -21.85 -4.11 16.01
CA ALA A 160 -22.49 -5.28 15.46
C ALA A 160 -21.68 -6.55 15.74
N ASP A 161 -22.38 -7.59 16.17
CA ASP A 161 -21.78 -8.91 16.38
C ASP A 161 -21.41 -9.58 15.05
N ASP A 162 -20.40 -10.45 15.09
CA ASP A 162 -19.97 -11.25 13.93
C ASP A 162 -19.66 -10.43 12.66
N VAL A 163 -19.00 -9.27 12.84
CA VAL A 163 -18.51 -8.41 11.78
C VAL A 163 -16.99 -8.23 11.93
N CYS A 164 -16.24 -8.46 10.85
CA CYS A 164 -14.79 -8.26 10.84
C CYS A 164 -14.32 -7.63 9.54
N HIS A 165 -13.33 -6.74 9.62
CA HIS A 165 -12.68 -6.25 8.42
C HIS A 165 -11.63 -7.26 7.95
N ILE A 166 -11.64 -7.62 6.66
CA ILE A 166 -10.76 -8.66 6.08
C ILE A 166 -9.26 -8.41 6.33
N PHE A 167 -8.86 -7.16 6.52
CA PHE A 167 -7.47 -6.77 6.81
C PHE A 167 -7.23 -6.40 8.28
N ASP A 168 -8.18 -6.67 9.16
CA ASP A 168 -7.99 -6.49 10.59
C ASP A 168 -7.04 -7.55 11.17
N LYS A 169 -6.38 -7.20 12.27
CA LYS A 169 -5.48 -8.13 13.00
C LYS A 169 -6.24 -9.28 13.67
N SER A 170 -7.49 -9.06 14.06
CA SER A 170 -8.37 -10.08 14.66
C SER A 170 -8.91 -11.08 13.64
N PHE A 171 -8.79 -10.80 12.35
CA PHE A 171 -9.27 -11.69 11.30
C PHE A 171 -8.58 -13.05 11.35
N ASN A 172 -9.37 -14.12 11.28
CA ASN A 172 -8.87 -15.48 11.10
C ASN A 172 -9.63 -16.23 9.98
N THR A 173 -9.04 -17.29 9.46
CA THR A 173 -9.53 -18.01 8.28
C THR A 173 -10.83 -18.77 8.51
N THR A 174 -11.22 -19.06 9.75
CA THR A 174 -12.48 -19.73 10.06
C THR A 174 -13.70 -18.87 9.72
N MET A 175 -13.53 -17.55 9.76
CA MET A 175 -14.58 -16.57 9.43
C MET A 175 -15.10 -16.72 7.99
N TYR A 176 -14.30 -17.24 7.04
CA TYR A 176 -14.78 -17.48 5.66
C TYR A 176 -15.94 -18.49 5.62
N GLY A 177 -15.87 -19.55 6.42
CA GLY A 177 -16.88 -20.59 6.44
C GLY A 177 -18.26 -20.11 6.92
N HIS A 178 -18.28 -19.08 7.75
CA HIS A 178 -19.49 -18.49 8.30
C HIS A 178 -20.01 -17.30 7.48
N SER A 179 -19.14 -16.68 6.64
CA SER A 179 -19.50 -15.49 5.91
C SER A 179 -20.28 -15.77 4.65
N SER A 180 -21.38 -15.04 4.47
CA SER A 180 -22.13 -14.94 3.21
C SER A 180 -22.29 -13.49 2.73
N HIS A 181 -21.89 -12.51 3.55
CA HIS A 181 -22.01 -11.08 3.26
C HIS A 181 -20.66 -10.41 3.17
N VAL A 182 -20.45 -9.68 2.08
CA VAL A 182 -19.25 -8.84 1.84
C VAL A 182 -19.69 -7.40 1.65
N ILE A 183 -19.08 -6.47 2.38
CA ILE A 183 -19.34 -5.03 2.26
C ILE A 183 -18.16 -4.34 1.60
N GLY A 184 -18.38 -3.72 0.44
CA GLY A 184 -17.36 -2.96 -0.27
C GLY A 184 -17.58 -2.91 -1.77
N SER A 185 -17.05 -1.88 -2.44
CA SER A 185 -17.24 -1.65 -3.88
C SER A 185 -15.96 -1.84 -4.72
N GLY A 186 -14.82 -2.11 -4.06
CA GLY A 186 -13.52 -2.14 -4.71
C GLY A 186 -13.01 -3.53 -5.08
N ILE A 187 -11.78 -3.56 -5.59
CA ILE A 187 -11.08 -4.77 -6.02
C ILE A 187 -10.96 -5.82 -4.89
N SER A 188 -10.74 -5.40 -3.64
CA SER A 188 -10.64 -6.32 -2.50
C SER A 188 -11.97 -7.02 -2.22
N ALA A 189 -13.09 -6.27 -2.24
CA ALA A 189 -14.43 -6.84 -2.08
C ALA A 189 -14.74 -7.84 -3.19
N ALA A 190 -14.40 -7.52 -4.45
CA ALA A 190 -14.63 -8.39 -5.59
C ALA A 190 -13.84 -9.71 -5.49
N HIS A 191 -12.55 -9.65 -5.12
CA HIS A 191 -11.74 -10.85 -4.92
C HIS A 191 -12.24 -11.69 -3.74
N LEU A 192 -12.56 -11.05 -2.61
CA LEU A 192 -13.11 -11.72 -1.43
C LEU A 192 -14.42 -12.43 -1.75
N THR A 193 -15.34 -11.76 -2.47
CA THR A 193 -16.61 -12.35 -2.93
C THR A 193 -16.35 -13.61 -3.77
N LEU A 194 -15.44 -13.56 -4.74
CA LEU A 194 -15.08 -14.73 -5.56
C LEU A 194 -14.43 -15.84 -4.74
N LYS A 195 -13.62 -15.49 -3.72
CA LYS A 195 -13.06 -16.48 -2.79
C LYS A 195 -14.15 -17.23 -2.03
N LEU A 196 -15.11 -16.51 -1.45
CA LEU A 196 -16.22 -17.12 -0.73
C LEU A 196 -17.08 -18.02 -1.63
N ILE A 197 -17.39 -17.59 -2.86
CA ILE A 197 -18.11 -18.38 -3.84
C ILE A 197 -17.38 -19.69 -4.17
N ASN A 198 -16.04 -19.64 -4.30
CA ASN A 198 -15.25 -20.82 -4.63
C ASN A 198 -15.11 -21.80 -3.47
N GLN A 199 -15.12 -21.30 -2.23
CA GLN A 199 -15.01 -22.11 -1.01
C GLN A 199 -16.33 -22.77 -0.58
N SER A 200 -17.45 -22.19 -0.98
CA SER A 200 -18.79 -22.61 -0.55
C SER A 200 -19.63 -22.99 -1.76
N HIS A 201 -19.87 -24.28 -2.00
CA HIS A 201 -20.63 -24.73 -3.17
C HIS A 201 -22.13 -24.41 -3.11
N ASP A 202 -22.71 -24.29 -1.90
CA ASP A 202 -24.17 -24.19 -1.71
C ASP A 202 -24.65 -22.81 -1.24
N LYS A 203 -23.76 -21.93 -0.81
CA LYS A 203 -24.13 -20.59 -0.33
C LYS A 203 -24.29 -19.58 -1.46
N VAL A 204 -25.33 -18.76 -1.38
CA VAL A 204 -25.42 -17.50 -2.13
C VAL A 204 -24.64 -16.43 -1.39
N ILE A 205 -23.76 -15.74 -2.11
CA ILE A 205 -22.95 -14.65 -1.52
C ILE A 205 -23.62 -13.31 -1.84
N HIS A 206 -23.71 -12.45 -0.85
CA HIS A 206 -24.29 -11.11 -0.91
C HIS A 206 -23.18 -10.07 -0.92
N LEU A 207 -23.06 -9.30 -1.99
CA LEU A 207 -22.11 -8.19 -2.12
C LEU A 207 -22.87 -6.87 -1.98
N TRP A 208 -22.56 -6.11 -0.93
CA TRP A 208 -23.16 -4.82 -0.65
C TRP A 208 -22.24 -3.68 -1.11
N MET A 209 -22.77 -2.82 -1.96
CA MET A 209 -22.03 -1.74 -2.60
C MET A 209 -22.76 -0.41 -2.42
N ASN A 210 -22.02 0.63 -2.02
CA ASN A 210 -22.57 1.98 -1.90
C ASN A 210 -22.46 2.81 -3.19
N LYS A 211 -21.98 2.23 -4.28
CA LYS A 211 -21.86 2.85 -5.60
C LYS A 211 -21.91 1.81 -6.70
N ASP A 212 -22.11 2.26 -7.93
CA ASP A 212 -21.99 1.40 -9.11
C ASP A 212 -20.56 0.85 -9.28
N ILE A 213 -20.47 -0.29 -9.95
CA ILE A 213 -19.16 -0.89 -10.27
C ILE A 213 -18.44 0.05 -11.24
N ASP A 214 -17.34 0.59 -10.78
CA ASP A 214 -16.42 1.41 -11.58
C ASP A 214 -15.37 0.49 -12.23
N ILE A 215 -15.37 0.43 -13.57
CA ILE A 215 -14.46 -0.44 -14.31
C ILE A 215 -13.27 0.36 -14.80
N GLN A 216 -12.13 0.15 -14.17
CA GLN A 216 -10.88 0.82 -14.49
C GLN A 216 -9.74 -0.19 -14.55
N HIS A 217 -8.89 -0.10 -15.55
CA HIS A 217 -7.75 -1.02 -15.69
C HIS A 217 -6.68 -0.79 -14.64
N PHE A 218 -6.46 0.46 -14.25
CA PHE A 218 -5.39 0.88 -13.30
C PHE A 218 -5.96 1.80 -12.21
N ASP A 219 -5.13 2.09 -11.22
CA ASP A 219 -5.48 2.97 -10.09
C ASP A 219 -5.58 4.46 -10.48
N ALA A 220 -4.98 4.83 -11.62
CA ALA A 220 -5.07 6.13 -12.28
C ALA A 220 -4.70 5.97 -13.77
N ASP A 221 -4.91 7.01 -14.59
CA ASP A 221 -4.50 6.98 -16.01
C ASP A 221 -2.98 6.79 -16.13
N PRO A 222 -2.49 5.88 -17.02
CA PRO A 222 -1.06 5.64 -17.21
C PRO A 222 -0.24 6.88 -17.63
N GLY A 223 -0.88 7.93 -18.17
CA GLY A 223 -0.21 9.20 -18.47
C GLY A 223 0.44 9.86 -17.24
N TRP A 224 0.01 9.50 -16.04
CA TRP A 224 0.60 9.95 -14.78
C TRP A 224 1.93 9.26 -14.42
N LEU A 225 2.33 8.23 -15.15
CA LEU A 225 3.65 7.57 -15.00
C LEU A 225 4.75 8.23 -15.81
N GLY A 226 4.47 9.32 -16.50
CA GLY A 226 5.42 9.99 -17.36
C GLY A 226 5.16 11.48 -17.52
N PRO A 227 5.92 12.16 -18.36
CA PRO A 227 5.90 13.62 -18.49
C PRO A 227 4.55 14.17 -18.99
N LYS A 228 3.72 13.36 -19.63
CA LYS A 228 2.44 13.79 -20.23
C LYS A 228 1.57 14.57 -19.23
N ASN A 229 1.33 14.00 -18.05
CA ASN A 229 0.51 14.63 -17.02
C ASN A 229 1.38 15.27 -15.92
N MET A 230 2.52 14.63 -15.59
CA MET A 230 3.37 15.08 -14.48
C MET A 230 4.03 16.44 -14.71
N ASN A 231 4.40 16.80 -15.96
CA ASN A 231 5.01 18.12 -16.23
C ASN A 231 4.05 19.26 -15.87
N HIS A 232 2.78 19.16 -16.26
CA HIS A 232 1.78 20.16 -15.88
C HIS A 232 1.54 20.17 -14.37
N PHE A 233 1.36 18.99 -13.78
CA PHE A 233 1.09 18.83 -12.36
C PHE A 233 2.18 19.45 -11.47
N LEU A 234 3.44 19.22 -11.78
CA LEU A 234 4.58 19.75 -11.01
C LEU A 234 4.73 21.27 -11.12
N ASN A 235 4.18 21.89 -12.16
CA ASN A 235 4.15 23.35 -12.31
C ASN A 235 3.00 24.04 -11.58
N ILE A 236 2.04 23.29 -11.01
CA ILE A 236 0.95 23.85 -10.20
C ILE A 236 1.52 24.24 -8.83
N GLU A 237 1.46 25.52 -8.48
CA GLU A 237 1.98 26.02 -7.19
C GLU A 237 1.05 25.68 -6.03
N SER A 238 -0.26 25.62 -6.27
CA SER A 238 -1.28 25.37 -5.24
C SER A 238 -1.28 23.90 -4.78
N SER A 239 -0.91 23.67 -3.54
CA SER A 239 -0.99 22.33 -2.92
C SER A 239 -2.43 21.82 -2.80
N LEU A 240 -3.42 22.71 -2.62
CA LEU A 240 -4.83 22.34 -2.60
C LEU A 240 -5.29 21.84 -3.98
N GLU A 241 -4.85 22.51 -5.04
CA GLU A 241 -5.16 22.10 -6.41
C GLU A 241 -4.51 20.76 -6.75
N ARG A 242 -3.20 20.59 -6.44
CA ARG A 242 -2.52 19.27 -6.60
C ARG A 242 -3.26 18.18 -5.84
N GLN A 243 -3.68 18.42 -4.61
CA GLN A 243 -4.42 17.45 -3.82
C GLN A 243 -5.78 17.10 -4.46
N SER A 244 -6.51 18.10 -4.95
CA SER A 244 -7.78 17.90 -5.66
C SER A 244 -7.59 17.03 -6.91
N ILE A 245 -6.57 17.30 -7.73
CA ILE A 245 -6.22 16.50 -8.90
C ILE A 245 -5.94 15.05 -8.49
N ILE A 246 -5.10 14.81 -7.47
CA ILE A 246 -4.79 13.46 -7.00
C ILE A 246 -6.05 12.72 -6.57
N GLN A 247 -6.97 13.40 -5.86
CA GLN A 247 -8.21 12.78 -5.40
C GLN A 247 -9.14 12.42 -6.56
N HIS A 248 -9.21 13.27 -7.59
CA HIS A 248 -10.02 13.06 -8.78
C HIS A 248 -9.47 11.95 -9.67
N GLU A 249 -8.17 11.96 -9.93
CA GLU A 249 -7.51 11.03 -10.85
C GLU A 249 -7.36 9.61 -10.29
N ARG A 250 -7.48 9.44 -8.99
CA ARG A 250 -7.40 8.11 -8.37
C ARG A 250 -8.74 7.39 -8.43
N HIS A 251 -8.77 6.29 -9.13
CA HIS A 251 -9.95 5.43 -9.30
C HIS A 251 -10.24 4.58 -8.05
N LYS A 252 -10.57 5.23 -6.93
CA LYS A 252 -10.85 4.56 -5.66
C LYS A 252 -12.06 3.64 -5.77
N GLY A 253 -11.91 2.40 -5.28
CA GLY A 253 -13.02 1.43 -5.27
C GLY A 253 -13.42 0.96 -6.67
N SER A 254 -12.54 1.08 -7.66
CA SER A 254 -12.71 0.52 -9.00
C SER A 254 -12.13 -0.89 -9.10
N MET A 255 -12.46 -1.61 -10.15
CA MET A 255 -11.92 -2.94 -10.45
C MET A 255 -11.67 -3.14 -11.95
N PRO A 256 -10.74 -4.05 -12.34
CA PRO A 256 -10.52 -4.39 -13.74
C PRO A 256 -11.72 -5.10 -14.37
N ARG A 257 -11.90 -4.90 -15.68
CA ARG A 257 -13.02 -5.48 -16.44
C ARG A 257 -13.11 -7.01 -16.32
N GLU A 258 -11.99 -7.71 -16.32
CA GLU A 258 -11.97 -9.16 -16.19
C GLU A 258 -12.51 -9.65 -14.83
N LEU A 259 -12.26 -8.90 -13.76
CA LEU A 259 -12.80 -9.20 -12.43
C LEU A 259 -14.32 -8.99 -12.41
N TYR A 260 -14.78 -7.89 -12.99
CA TYR A 260 -16.22 -7.65 -13.19
C TYR A 260 -16.90 -8.77 -13.97
N LEU A 261 -16.30 -9.24 -15.08
CA LEU A 261 -16.87 -10.32 -15.89
C LEU A 261 -16.97 -11.64 -15.11
N ARG A 262 -16.03 -11.91 -14.20
CA ARG A 262 -16.11 -13.07 -13.29
C ARG A 262 -17.28 -12.93 -12.32
N LEU A 263 -17.47 -11.76 -11.70
CA LEU A 263 -18.65 -11.51 -10.84
C LEU A 263 -19.94 -11.67 -11.62
N LYS A 264 -20.02 -11.13 -12.84
CA LYS A 264 -21.21 -11.21 -13.70
C LYS A 264 -21.64 -12.65 -13.98
N LYS A 265 -20.72 -13.60 -14.18
CA LYS A 265 -21.03 -15.02 -14.32
C LYS A 265 -21.76 -15.58 -13.09
N HIS A 266 -21.32 -15.19 -11.89
CA HIS A 266 -21.92 -15.64 -10.64
C HIS A 266 -23.27 -14.97 -10.35
N ILE A 267 -23.48 -13.74 -10.81
CA ILE A 267 -24.81 -13.10 -10.78
C ILE A 267 -25.77 -13.89 -11.67
N GLN A 268 -25.36 -14.21 -12.91
CA GLN A 268 -26.19 -14.97 -13.87
C GLN A 268 -26.53 -16.38 -13.39
N SER A 269 -25.65 -17.02 -12.62
CA SER A 269 -25.91 -18.36 -12.07
C SER A 269 -26.67 -18.34 -10.73
N GLY A 270 -27.05 -17.17 -10.22
CA GLY A 270 -27.73 -17.03 -8.93
C GLY A 270 -26.84 -17.24 -7.71
N ARG A 271 -25.52 -17.38 -7.88
CA ARG A 271 -24.54 -17.58 -6.79
C ARG A 271 -24.09 -16.28 -6.14
N LEU A 272 -24.37 -15.14 -6.74
CA LEU A 272 -24.05 -13.81 -6.26
C LEU A 272 -25.25 -12.88 -6.40
N ILE A 273 -25.60 -12.22 -5.29
CA ILE A 273 -26.57 -11.13 -5.26
C ILE A 273 -25.81 -9.84 -4.93
N ILE A 274 -26.01 -8.82 -5.76
CA ILE A 274 -25.45 -7.47 -5.50
C ILE A 274 -26.55 -6.58 -4.95
N HIS A 275 -26.31 -6.01 -3.76
CA HIS A 275 -27.16 -5.02 -3.13
C HIS A 275 -26.57 -3.62 -3.31
N LYS A 276 -27.39 -2.68 -3.77
CA LYS A 276 -27.03 -1.26 -3.97
C LYS A 276 -27.81 -0.30 -3.07
N GLU A 277 -28.69 -0.87 -2.28
CA GLU A 277 -29.48 -0.14 -1.30
C GLU A 277 -28.66 0.28 -0.08
N ASN A 278 -29.11 1.35 0.57
CA ASN A 278 -28.46 1.83 1.78
C ASN A 278 -28.75 0.90 2.95
N ILE A 279 -27.71 0.51 3.68
CA ILE A 279 -27.84 -0.17 4.97
C ILE A 279 -28.12 0.91 6.02
N LEU A 280 -29.23 0.79 6.74
CA LEU A 280 -29.66 1.72 7.78
C LEU A 280 -29.08 1.37 9.13
N SER A 281 -29.14 0.09 9.50
CA SER A 281 -28.52 -0.46 10.71
C SER A 281 -28.12 -1.91 10.53
N VAL A 282 -27.27 -2.39 11.43
CA VAL A 282 -26.87 -3.79 11.55
C VAL A 282 -26.97 -4.16 13.01
N ASP A 283 -27.89 -5.04 13.34
CA ASP A 283 -28.14 -5.50 14.72
C ASP A 283 -28.81 -6.88 14.73
N GLN A 284 -28.72 -7.58 15.83
CA GLN A 284 -29.39 -8.87 16.04
C GLN A 284 -29.25 -9.86 14.86
N HIS A 285 -28.07 -9.92 14.24
CA HIS A 285 -27.78 -10.72 13.04
C HIS A 285 -28.68 -10.40 11.84
N GLN A 286 -29.11 -9.13 11.72
CA GLN A 286 -29.87 -8.64 10.58
C GLN A 286 -29.26 -7.36 10.01
N ILE A 287 -29.22 -7.28 8.68
CA ILE A 287 -28.92 -6.06 7.94
C ILE A 287 -30.24 -5.40 7.57
N HIS A 288 -30.51 -4.23 8.13
CA HIS A 288 -31.73 -3.47 7.88
C HIS A 288 -31.54 -2.47 6.74
N THR A 289 -32.44 -2.51 5.77
CA THR A 289 -32.55 -1.53 4.68
C THR A 289 -33.92 -0.89 4.70
N GLU A 290 -34.21 0.03 3.80
CA GLU A 290 -35.56 0.61 3.63
C GLU A 290 -36.59 -0.44 3.17
N GLN A 291 -36.13 -1.54 2.55
CA GLN A 291 -37.01 -2.51 1.89
C GLN A 291 -37.15 -3.82 2.71
N ALA A 292 -36.13 -4.23 3.44
CA ALA A 292 -36.08 -5.52 4.09
C ALA A 292 -35.10 -5.57 5.26
N ALA A 293 -35.29 -6.58 6.13
CA ALA A 293 -34.29 -7.05 7.07
C ALA A 293 -33.71 -8.37 6.56
N ILE A 294 -32.41 -8.44 6.32
CA ILE A 294 -31.72 -9.58 5.71
C ILE A 294 -30.83 -10.25 6.76
N PRO A 295 -31.05 -11.51 7.09
CA PRO A 295 -30.25 -12.21 8.10
C PRO A 295 -28.83 -12.46 7.62
N TYR A 296 -27.87 -12.45 8.55
CA TYR A 296 -26.49 -12.84 8.32
C TYR A 296 -25.92 -13.67 9.46
N ASP A 297 -24.99 -14.56 9.15
CA ASP A 297 -24.20 -15.28 10.15
C ASP A 297 -22.92 -14.52 10.48
N PHE A 298 -22.21 -14.03 9.45
CA PHE A 298 -20.99 -13.25 9.57
C PHE A 298 -20.84 -12.28 8.39
N ILE A 299 -20.38 -11.06 8.67
CA ILE A 299 -20.10 -10.03 7.66
C ILE A 299 -18.60 -9.80 7.54
N LEU A 300 -18.07 -9.84 6.32
CA LEU A 300 -16.70 -9.44 6.03
C LEU A 300 -16.67 -8.06 5.36
N LEU A 301 -16.02 -7.10 6.03
CA LEU A 301 -15.83 -5.76 5.49
C LEU A 301 -14.58 -5.69 4.61
N ALA A 302 -14.72 -5.10 3.44
CA ALA A 302 -13.65 -4.74 2.52
C ALA A 302 -13.77 -3.24 2.13
N THR A 303 -13.97 -2.41 3.13
CA THR A 303 -14.31 -0.98 3.05
C THR A 303 -13.08 -0.07 2.94
N GLY A 304 -11.88 -0.67 2.87
CA GLY A 304 -10.61 0.04 2.73
C GLY A 304 -10.01 0.47 4.07
N PHE A 305 -9.30 1.60 4.07
CA PHE A 305 -8.51 2.05 5.22
C PHE A 305 -8.80 3.51 5.56
N GLU A 306 -8.67 3.84 6.85
CA GLU A 306 -8.76 5.20 7.34
C GLU A 306 -7.57 6.06 6.85
N PRO A 307 -7.77 7.34 6.57
CA PRO A 307 -6.70 8.26 6.20
C PRO A 307 -5.89 8.70 7.44
N THR A 308 -5.17 7.77 8.08
CA THR A 308 -4.45 8.01 9.34
C THR A 308 -2.98 8.38 9.15
N LEU A 309 -2.52 8.56 7.92
CA LEU A 309 -1.10 8.74 7.60
C LEU A 309 -0.42 9.85 8.41
N LEU A 310 -1.04 11.03 8.46
CA LEU A 310 -0.53 12.16 9.25
C LEU A 310 -0.81 12.04 10.75
N LYS A 311 -1.71 11.15 11.16
CA LYS A 311 -2.06 10.95 12.59
C LYS A 311 -1.13 10.00 13.33
N GLN A 312 -0.16 9.41 12.63
CA GLN A 312 0.81 8.51 13.26
C GLN A 312 1.67 9.27 14.27
N PRO A 313 1.93 8.70 15.47
CA PRO A 313 2.69 9.37 16.53
C PRO A 313 4.03 9.91 16.05
N MET A 314 4.77 9.12 15.30
CA MET A 314 6.05 9.48 14.69
C MET A 314 5.95 10.74 13.81
N ILE A 315 4.93 10.83 12.95
CA ILE A 315 4.72 12.00 12.07
C ILE A 315 4.32 13.21 12.89
N GLN A 316 3.46 13.02 13.90
CA GLN A 316 3.06 14.10 14.79
C GLN A 316 4.24 14.63 15.63
N SER A 317 5.18 13.78 16.03
CA SER A 317 6.39 14.21 16.73
C SER A 317 7.28 15.10 15.85
N LEU A 318 7.45 14.75 14.57
CA LEU A 318 8.21 15.57 13.62
C LEU A 318 7.55 16.95 13.39
N ILE A 319 6.23 16.99 13.26
CA ILE A 319 5.51 18.26 13.08
C ILE A 319 5.63 19.15 14.32
N LYS A 320 5.52 18.58 15.53
CA LYS A 320 5.48 19.34 16.79
C LYS A 320 6.85 19.69 17.35
N ASN A 321 7.82 18.79 17.23
CA ASN A 321 9.10 18.90 17.92
C ASN A 321 10.26 19.31 16.99
N GLU A 322 10.12 19.02 15.69
CA GLU A 322 11.14 19.34 14.68
C GLU A 322 10.68 20.43 13.70
N ASP A 323 9.54 21.07 13.98
CA ASP A 323 8.92 22.12 13.14
C ASP A 323 8.80 21.73 11.66
N ALA A 324 8.51 20.45 11.40
CA ALA A 324 8.44 19.91 10.04
C ALA A 324 7.35 20.62 9.20
N PRO A 325 7.70 21.24 8.06
CA PRO A 325 6.81 22.15 7.35
C PRO A 325 5.68 21.41 6.66
N LEU A 326 4.47 21.96 6.75
CA LEU A 326 3.29 21.50 6.05
C LEU A 326 2.86 22.50 4.97
N THR A 327 2.29 21.97 3.90
CA THR A 327 1.63 22.80 2.87
C THR A 327 0.25 23.25 3.35
N ARG A 328 -0.41 24.14 2.59
CA ARG A 328 -1.77 24.61 2.89
C ARG A 328 -2.82 23.49 2.92
N CYS A 329 -2.60 22.39 2.20
CA CYS A 329 -3.51 21.24 2.25
C CYS A 329 -3.19 20.26 3.41
N GLY A 330 -2.24 20.59 4.28
CA GLY A 330 -1.87 19.80 5.45
C GLY A 330 -0.92 18.62 5.16
N LEU A 331 -0.52 18.40 3.90
CA LEU A 331 0.50 17.38 3.55
C LEU A 331 1.92 17.96 3.73
N PRO A 332 2.94 17.11 3.90
CA PRO A 332 4.33 17.55 4.01
C PRO A 332 4.77 18.45 2.85
N SER A 333 5.49 19.53 3.17
CA SER A 333 6.17 20.37 2.18
C SER A 333 7.56 19.82 1.94
N ILE A 334 7.73 19.08 0.86
CA ILE A 334 8.96 18.34 0.54
C ILE A 334 9.64 18.87 -0.73
N SER A 335 10.93 18.63 -0.84
CA SER A 335 11.70 18.96 -2.03
C SER A 335 11.42 18.01 -3.20
N SER A 336 11.95 18.33 -4.38
CA SER A 336 11.90 17.43 -5.55
C SER A 336 12.67 16.12 -5.36
N GLU A 337 13.63 16.08 -4.41
CA GLU A 337 14.33 14.85 -3.97
C GLU A 337 13.56 14.11 -2.87
N LEU A 338 12.34 14.55 -2.52
CA LEU A 338 11.46 14.03 -1.48
C LEU A 338 11.99 14.24 -0.04
N GLU A 339 12.86 15.20 0.16
CA GLU A 339 13.39 15.58 1.47
C GLU A 339 12.41 16.52 2.19
N TRP A 340 12.00 16.18 3.42
CA TRP A 340 11.09 16.97 4.26
C TRP A 340 11.82 17.80 5.32
N LEU A 341 12.72 17.16 6.01
CA LEU A 341 13.68 17.76 6.90
C LEU A 341 15.10 17.35 6.47
N PRO A 342 16.16 18.05 6.89
CA PRO A 342 17.51 17.67 6.48
C PRO A 342 17.81 16.19 6.71
N GLN A 343 18.09 15.44 5.63
CA GLN A 343 18.38 14.01 5.62
C GLN A 343 17.19 13.11 6.03
N LEU A 344 15.95 13.62 5.96
CA LEU A 344 14.74 12.87 6.16
C LEU A 344 13.88 12.92 4.90
N PHE A 345 13.70 11.77 4.26
CA PHE A 345 13.05 11.60 2.98
C PHE A 345 11.73 10.85 3.11
N MET A 346 10.86 10.99 2.10
CA MET A 346 9.53 10.41 2.12
C MET A 346 9.23 9.58 0.89
N SER A 347 8.32 8.61 1.07
CA SER A 347 7.73 7.83 -0.01
C SER A 347 6.23 7.63 0.22
N GLY A 348 5.54 7.13 -0.77
CA GLY A 348 4.12 6.80 -0.68
C GLY A 348 3.22 8.02 -0.49
N GLY A 349 2.21 7.88 0.35
CA GLY A 349 1.19 8.90 0.57
C GLY A 349 1.70 10.21 1.16
N LEU A 350 2.84 10.19 1.88
CA LEU A 350 3.47 11.41 2.38
C LEU A 350 4.11 12.25 1.26
N ALA A 351 4.41 11.61 0.13
CA ALA A 351 4.97 12.25 -1.07
C ALA A 351 3.93 12.44 -2.19
N ASP A 352 2.64 12.33 -1.92
CA ASP A 352 1.56 12.43 -2.91
C ASP A 352 1.71 13.70 -3.79
N LEU A 353 2.04 14.86 -3.18
CA LEU A 353 2.12 16.14 -3.90
C LEU A 353 3.29 16.22 -4.90
N GLU A 354 4.31 15.40 -4.73
CA GLU A 354 5.47 15.33 -5.63
C GLU A 354 5.40 14.15 -6.61
N LEU A 355 4.79 13.03 -6.19
CA LEU A 355 4.73 11.80 -6.98
C LEU A 355 3.40 11.61 -7.73
N GLY A 356 2.38 12.44 -7.44
CA GLY A 356 1.08 12.39 -8.09
C GLY A 356 0.23 11.16 -7.74
N PRO A 357 -0.80 10.86 -8.56
CA PRO A 357 -1.79 9.81 -8.27
C PRO A 357 -1.23 8.40 -8.05
N PHE A 358 -0.06 8.08 -8.60
CA PHE A 358 0.62 6.79 -8.43
C PHE A 358 1.52 6.70 -7.20
N ALA A 359 1.64 7.74 -6.38
CA ALA A 359 2.54 7.78 -5.22
C ALA A 359 2.42 6.56 -4.30
N ARG A 360 1.21 6.04 -4.10
CA ARG A 360 0.90 4.97 -3.11
C ARG A 360 1.01 3.55 -3.66
N ASN A 361 1.42 3.37 -4.89
CA ASN A 361 1.56 2.04 -5.51
C ASN A 361 3.03 1.68 -5.79
N ILE A 362 3.25 0.53 -6.45
CA ILE A 362 4.60 0.03 -6.78
C ILE A 362 5.40 1.06 -7.58
N MET A 363 4.77 1.73 -8.55
CA MET A 363 5.48 2.71 -9.40
C MET A 363 5.83 3.99 -8.64
N GLY A 364 4.98 4.40 -7.68
CA GLY A 364 5.33 5.49 -6.77
C GLY A 364 6.59 5.18 -5.95
N GLY A 365 6.74 3.95 -5.49
CA GLY A 365 7.96 3.50 -4.81
C GLY A 365 9.20 3.53 -5.71
N ARG A 366 9.06 3.15 -7.00
CA ARG A 366 10.15 3.24 -7.97
C ARG A 366 10.54 4.68 -8.29
N GLU A 367 9.57 5.56 -8.47
CA GLU A 367 9.82 6.98 -8.68
C GLU A 367 10.47 7.62 -7.45
N ALA A 368 9.99 7.29 -6.24
CA ALA A 368 10.63 7.70 -4.99
C ALA A 368 12.09 7.25 -4.93
N ALA A 369 12.36 5.99 -5.27
CA ALA A 369 13.73 5.45 -5.31
C ALA A 369 14.64 6.22 -6.29
N GLN A 370 14.11 6.63 -7.45
CA GLN A 370 14.89 7.42 -8.43
C GLN A 370 15.19 8.84 -7.93
N ARG A 371 14.25 9.48 -7.22
CA ARG A 371 14.47 10.80 -6.65
C ARG A 371 15.42 10.76 -5.44
N ILE A 372 15.26 9.81 -4.54
CA ILE A 372 16.16 9.58 -3.40
C ILE A 372 17.57 9.20 -3.87
N LYS A 373 17.72 8.53 -5.03
CA LYS A 373 19.01 8.30 -5.67
C LYS A 373 19.80 9.60 -5.92
N GLN A 374 19.13 10.70 -6.28
CA GLN A 374 19.81 11.97 -6.49
C GLN A 374 20.33 12.52 -5.15
N ALA A 375 19.50 12.48 -4.11
CA ALA A 375 19.91 12.85 -2.75
C ALA A 375 21.10 11.98 -2.26
N TYR A 376 21.04 10.66 -2.46
CA TYR A 376 22.14 9.75 -2.10
C TYR A 376 23.46 10.15 -2.77
N LYS A 377 23.44 10.44 -4.08
CA LYS A 377 24.64 10.88 -4.81
C LYS A 377 25.16 12.22 -4.30
N ARG A 378 24.28 13.19 -4.06
CA ARG A 378 24.62 14.51 -3.54
C ARG A 378 25.30 14.40 -2.16
N LEU A 379 24.71 13.62 -1.26
CA LEU A 379 25.20 13.43 0.11
C LEU A 379 26.51 12.61 0.15
N SER A 380 26.66 11.61 -0.73
CA SER A 380 27.89 10.81 -0.81
C SER A 380 29.08 11.57 -1.43
N ALA A 381 28.84 12.63 -2.21
CA ALA A 381 29.88 13.46 -2.80
C ALA A 381 30.40 14.55 -1.84
N GLN A 382 29.68 14.82 -0.74
CA GLN A 382 30.12 15.81 0.26
C GLN A 382 31.23 15.20 1.14
N PRO A 383 32.39 15.87 1.30
CA PRO A 383 33.40 15.40 2.23
C PRO A 383 32.83 15.40 3.65
N ILE A 384 33.06 14.31 4.38
CA ILE A 384 32.66 14.18 5.78
C ILE A 384 33.31 15.34 6.55
N GLN A 385 32.56 16.38 6.89
CA GLN A 385 33.00 17.36 7.85
C GLN A 385 33.12 16.63 9.19
N LYS A 386 34.36 16.26 9.53
CA LYS A 386 34.64 15.81 10.88
C LYS A 386 34.39 17.02 11.81
N HIS A 387 33.31 16.98 12.55
CA HIS A 387 33.13 17.89 13.66
C HIS A 387 34.29 17.63 14.65
N ALA A 388 35.18 18.62 14.73
CA ALA A 388 36.31 18.66 15.67
C ALA A 388 35.80 18.96 17.08
#